data_de614a19a9a9ff7454501fd0d2ecf8d3
#
_entry.id   de614a19a9a9ff7454501fd0d2ecf8d3
#
_cell.length_a   1.000
_cell.length_b   1.000
_cell.length_c   1.000
_cell.angle_alpha   90.00
_cell.angle_beta   90.00
_cell.angle_gamma   90.00
#
_symmetry.space_group_name_H-M   'P 1'
#
loop_
_entity.id
_entity.type
_entity.pdbx_description
1 polymer ?
#
loop_
_entity_poly.entity_id
_entity_poly.type
_entity_poly.pdbx_seq_one_letter_code
_entity_poly.pdbx_strand_id
1 'polypeptide(L)'
;RNSGPLLLLCCLPGEFHEIGMLFFALAAVDRWYRVLLLGANMTLDQIPEVIEQQPCEAIILSGSARPARGLFQDALPQLVRNTSIPVFVGGGVAERNRETIENAGAICAGKDIKPALGIIDKTLSAAA
;
A
#
# COMPACT_ATOMS: atom_id res chain seq x y z
N ARG A 1 2.64 21.32 -8.93
CA ARG A 1 2.66 21.18 -8.35
C ARG A 1 2.20 20.20 -7.60
N ASN A 2 2.12 19.94 -6.65
CA ASN A 2 1.79 18.92 -5.71
C ASN A 2 0.32 18.92 -5.37
N SER A 3 -0.48 18.82 -6.39
CA SER A 3 -1.92 18.79 -6.20
C SER A 3 -2.52 17.42 -6.47
N GLY A 4 -1.68 16.43 -6.74
CA GLY A 4 -2.17 15.09 -7.02
C GLY A 4 -2.64 14.36 -5.78
N PRO A 5 -3.23 13.17 -5.96
CA PRO A 5 -3.69 12.38 -4.82
C PRO A 5 -2.55 12.03 -3.88
N LEU A 6 -2.85 11.98 -2.59
CA LEU A 6 -1.86 11.63 -1.58
C LEU A 6 -1.92 10.13 -1.34
N LEU A 7 -0.80 9.46 -1.54
CA LEU A 7 -0.67 8.03 -1.30
C LEU A 7 0.08 7.80 0.01
N LEU A 8 -0.45 6.92 0.84
CA LEU A 8 0.26 6.52 2.05
C LEU A 8 1.05 5.26 1.72
N LEU A 9 2.37 5.33 1.86
CA LEU A 9 3.25 4.21 1.56
C LEU A 9 3.83 3.66 2.84
N CYS A 10 3.73 2.36 3.04
CA CYS A 10 4.16 1.73 4.27
C CYS A 10 4.71 0.34 3.98
N CYS A 11 5.86 0.02 4.57
CA CYS A 11 6.38 -1.33 4.51
C CYS A 11 5.55 -2.23 5.41
N LEU A 12 5.36 -3.46 4.98
CA LEU A 12 4.66 -4.45 5.81
C LEU A 12 5.46 -4.71 7.08
N PRO A 13 4.77 -5.04 8.18
CA PRO A 13 5.46 -5.35 9.43
C PRO A 13 6.50 -6.45 9.22
N GLY A 14 7.70 -6.23 9.75
CA GLY A 14 8.80 -7.17 9.60
C GLY A 14 9.62 -7.01 8.34
N GLU A 15 9.24 -6.08 7.48
CA GLU A 15 10.00 -5.84 6.26
C GLU A 15 11.18 -4.93 6.56
N PHE A 16 12.38 -5.40 6.19
CA PHE A 16 13.59 -4.63 6.45
C PHE A 16 14.15 -3.95 5.21
N HIS A 17 13.58 -4.22 4.03
CA HIS A 17 14.11 -3.67 2.78
C HIS A 17 13.27 -2.48 2.33
N GLU A 18 13.57 -1.31 2.89
CA GLU A 18 12.82 -0.11 2.59
C GLU A 18 13.18 0.53 1.26
N ILE A 19 14.30 0.10 0.66
CA ILE A 19 14.78 0.78 -0.53
C ILE A 19 13.81 0.64 -1.71
N GLY A 20 13.13 -0.51 -1.79
CA GLY A 20 12.12 -0.69 -2.84
C GLY A 20 10.98 0.30 -2.71
N MET A 21 10.59 0.59 -1.47
CA MET A 21 9.53 1.57 -1.22
C MET A 21 9.98 2.97 -1.60
N LEU A 22 11.28 3.28 -1.39
CA LEU A 22 11.80 4.58 -1.79
C LEU A 22 11.78 4.73 -3.31
N PHE A 23 12.13 3.68 -4.05
CA PHE A 23 12.05 3.74 -5.51
C PHE A 23 10.60 3.90 -5.97
N PHE A 24 9.68 3.21 -5.31
CA PHE A 24 8.28 3.37 -5.63
C PHE A 24 7.81 4.80 -5.36
N ALA A 25 8.23 5.37 -4.23
CA ALA A 25 7.87 6.74 -3.89
C ALA A 25 8.35 7.73 -4.96
N LEU A 26 9.60 7.56 -5.42
CA LEU A 26 10.13 8.44 -6.45
C LEU A 26 9.33 8.32 -7.75
N ALA A 27 8.99 7.10 -8.14
CA ALA A 27 8.22 6.89 -9.35
C ALA A 27 6.80 7.47 -9.22
N ALA A 28 6.21 7.38 -8.04
CA ALA A 28 4.88 7.93 -7.81
C ALA A 28 4.91 9.46 -7.89
N VAL A 29 5.92 10.09 -7.30
CA VAL A 29 6.07 11.54 -7.37
C VAL A 29 6.26 11.97 -8.81
N ASP A 30 6.99 11.19 -9.61
CA ASP A 30 7.19 11.50 -11.02
C ASP A 30 5.87 11.44 -11.80
N ARG A 31 4.87 10.75 -11.26
CA ARG A 31 3.54 10.67 -11.87
C ARG A 31 2.55 11.65 -11.23
N TRP A 32 3.07 12.66 -10.55
CA TRP A 32 2.26 13.73 -9.94
C TRP A 32 1.50 13.32 -8.69
N TYR A 33 1.80 12.16 -8.11
CA TYR A 33 1.25 11.81 -6.79
C TYR A 33 2.01 12.55 -5.71
N ARG A 34 1.34 12.80 -4.61
CA ARG A 34 2.00 13.17 -3.37
C ARG A 34 2.12 11.89 -2.55
N VAL A 35 3.18 11.78 -1.75
CA VAL A 35 3.39 10.57 -0.96
C VAL A 35 3.63 10.91 0.50
N LEU A 36 3.05 10.10 1.37
CA LEU A 36 3.33 10.12 2.79
C LEU A 36 3.99 8.79 3.10
N LEU A 37 5.27 8.84 3.42
CA LEU A 37 6.07 7.63 3.62
C LEU A 37 6.15 7.35 5.10
N LEU A 38 5.54 6.25 5.55
CA LEU A 38 5.61 5.86 6.95
C LEU A 38 6.81 4.97 7.17
N GLY A 39 7.41 5.11 8.33
CA GLY A 39 8.60 4.34 8.65
C GLY A 39 8.29 2.87 8.89
N ALA A 40 9.37 2.11 9.11
CA ALA A 40 9.26 0.71 9.44
C ALA A 40 8.63 0.55 10.81
N ASN A 41 8.27 -0.67 11.14
CA ASN A 41 7.75 -1.03 12.48
C ASN A 41 6.36 -0.47 12.80
N MET A 42 5.63 0.00 11.81
CA MET A 42 4.23 0.33 12.00
C MET A 42 3.41 -0.95 11.88
N THR A 43 2.44 -1.12 12.76
CA THR A 43 1.47 -2.20 12.60
C THR A 43 0.27 -1.66 11.82
N LEU A 44 -0.43 -2.55 11.12
CA LEU A 44 -1.50 -2.11 10.24
C LEU A 44 -2.66 -1.44 10.98
N ASP A 45 -2.87 -1.80 12.23
CA ASP A 45 -3.95 -1.20 13.02
C ASP A 45 -3.68 0.26 13.39
N GLN A 46 -2.47 0.75 13.18
CA GLN A 46 -2.15 2.15 13.43
C GLN A 46 -2.46 3.05 12.24
N ILE A 47 -2.65 2.47 11.07
CA ILE A 47 -2.83 3.24 9.84
C ILE A 47 -4.13 4.07 9.82
N PRO A 48 -5.28 3.53 10.26
CA PRO A 48 -6.50 4.36 10.23
C PRO A 48 -6.38 5.67 10.99
N GLU A 49 -5.65 5.67 12.11
CA GLU A 49 -5.45 6.90 12.86
C GLU A 49 -4.61 7.91 12.10
N VAL A 50 -3.59 7.42 11.38
CA VAL A 50 -2.77 8.31 10.55
C VAL A 50 -3.64 8.97 9.49
N ILE A 51 -4.52 8.20 8.86
CA ILE A 51 -5.38 8.72 7.81
C ILE A 51 -6.38 9.75 8.35
N GLU A 52 -6.84 9.57 9.57
CA GLU A 52 -7.70 10.57 10.20
C GLU A 52 -6.99 11.91 10.32
N GLN A 53 -5.72 11.88 10.68
CA GLN A 53 -4.93 13.09 10.85
C GLN A 53 -4.49 13.67 9.52
N GLN A 54 -4.21 12.82 8.56
CA GLN A 54 -3.74 13.24 7.25
C GLN A 54 -4.46 12.42 6.18
N PRO A 55 -5.59 12.90 5.68
CA PRO A 55 -6.38 12.13 4.72
C PRO A 55 -5.59 11.78 3.47
N CYS A 56 -5.65 10.51 3.10
CA CYS A 56 -4.98 9.97 1.92
C CYS A 56 -6.02 9.36 1.00
N GLU A 57 -5.65 9.11 -0.25
CA GLU A 57 -6.58 8.53 -1.21
C GLU A 57 -6.33 7.07 -1.47
N ALA A 58 -5.20 6.53 -1.04
CA ALA A 58 -4.90 5.12 -1.14
C ALA A 58 -3.82 4.75 -0.16
N ILE A 59 -3.81 3.48 0.23
CA ILE A 59 -2.76 2.90 1.07
C ILE A 59 -2.00 1.89 0.22
N ILE A 60 -0.67 1.99 0.18
CA ILE A 60 0.16 1.04 -0.53
C ILE A 60 1.08 0.38 0.48
N LEU A 61 0.91 -0.92 0.66
CA LEU A 61 1.73 -1.74 1.53
C LEU A 61 2.69 -2.53 0.67
N SER A 62 3.93 -2.68 1.10
CA SER A 62 4.93 -3.39 0.31
C SER A 62 5.80 -4.27 1.17
N GLY A 63 6.13 -5.44 0.65
CA GLY A 63 7.05 -6.35 1.30
C GLY A 63 7.65 -7.30 0.31
N SER A 64 8.85 -7.78 0.61
CA SER A 64 9.57 -8.72 -0.24
C SER A 64 9.69 -10.09 0.41
N ALA A 65 9.62 -10.15 1.72
CA ALA A 65 9.84 -11.37 2.48
C ALA A 65 8.51 -12.06 2.81
N ARG A 66 8.62 -13.23 3.46
CA ARG A 66 7.44 -13.94 3.91
C ARG A 66 6.68 -13.07 4.92
N PRO A 67 5.37 -12.96 4.80
CA PRO A 67 4.61 -12.12 5.73
C PRO A 67 4.57 -12.74 7.13
N ALA A 68 4.39 -11.90 8.13
CA ALA A 68 4.22 -12.36 9.49
C ALA A 68 2.95 -13.23 9.57
N ARG A 69 2.94 -14.15 10.52
CA ARG A 69 1.80 -15.04 10.71
C ARG A 69 0.53 -14.22 10.95
N GLY A 70 -0.53 -14.55 10.26
CA GLY A 70 -1.82 -13.90 10.44
C GLY A 70 -1.95 -12.54 9.79
N LEU A 71 -0.89 -12.03 9.15
CA LEU A 71 -0.94 -10.70 8.58
C LEU A 71 -2.05 -10.58 7.54
N PHE A 72 -2.08 -11.47 6.56
CA PHE A 72 -3.07 -11.38 5.48
C PHE A 72 -4.41 -11.97 5.87
N GLN A 73 -4.47 -12.81 6.88
CA GLN A 73 -5.72 -13.43 7.31
C GLN A 73 -6.46 -12.60 8.37
N ASP A 74 -5.72 -11.79 9.13
CA ASP A 74 -6.31 -11.03 10.24
C ASP A 74 -6.11 -9.52 10.11
N ALA A 75 -4.86 -9.07 10.10
CA ALA A 75 -4.57 -7.64 10.14
C ALA A 75 -5.00 -6.92 8.87
N LEU A 76 -4.78 -7.53 7.71
CA LEU A 76 -5.13 -6.89 6.44
C LEU A 76 -6.64 -6.75 6.26
N PRO A 77 -7.46 -7.81 6.49
CA PRO A 77 -8.90 -7.62 6.42
C PRO A 77 -9.43 -6.56 7.38
N GLN A 78 -8.83 -6.47 8.58
CA GLN A 78 -9.26 -5.45 9.53
C GLN A 78 -8.94 -4.05 9.03
N LEU A 79 -7.76 -3.86 8.44
CA LEU A 79 -7.41 -2.58 7.87
C LEU A 79 -8.39 -2.20 6.76
N VAL A 80 -8.70 -3.14 5.88
CA VAL A 80 -9.65 -2.88 4.79
C VAL A 80 -11.00 -2.46 5.35
N ARG A 81 -11.48 -3.13 6.40
CA ARG A 81 -12.76 -2.79 7.00
C ARG A 81 -12.75 -1.45 7.71
N ASN A 82 -11.59 -1.03 8.21
CA ASN A 82 -11.49 0.20 9.01
C ASN A 82 -11.09 1.42 8.19
N THR A 83 -11.12 1.32 6.87
CA THR A 83 -10.82 2.45 6.01
C THR A 83 -11.76 2.42 4.81
N SER A 84 -12.04 3.59 4.24
CA SER A 84 -12.88 3.70 3.06
C SER A 84 -12.08 3.86 1.78
N ILE A 85 -10.75 3.90 1.87
CA ILE A 85 -9.91 4.08 0.69
C ILE A 85 -9.30 2.74 0.26
N PRO A 86 -8.92 2.61 -1.01
CA PRO A 86 -8.34 1.34 -1.47
C PRO A 86 -7.01 1.01 -0.81
N VAL A 87 -6.80 -0.28 -0.56
CA VAL A 87 -5.57 -0.79 0.02
C VAL A 87 -4.91 -1.68 -1.02
N PHE A 88 -3.67 -1.35 -1.38
CA PHE A 88 -2.89 -2.11 -2.35
C PHE A 88 -1.75 -2.81 -1.64
N VAL A 89 -1.40 -4.00 -2.10
CA VAL A 89 -0.24 -4.72 -1.60
C VAL A 89 0.68 -5.00 -2.78
N GLY A 90 1.93 -4.57 -2.66
CA GLY A 90 2.93 -4.74 -3.71
C GLY A 90 4.17 -5.43 -3.20
N GLY A 91 5.12 -5.63 -4.11
CA GLY A 91 6.37 -6.30 -3.81
C GLY A 91 6.29 -7.79 -4.07
N GLY A 92 7.40 -8.49 -3.82
CA GLY A 92 7.44 -9.93 -4.06
C GLY A 92 6.42 -10.70 -3.25
N VAL A 93 6.06 -10.21 -2.06
CA VAL A 93 5.07 -10.86 -1.23
C VAL A 93 3.70 -10.88 -1.92
N ALA A 94 3.40 -9.87 -2.71
CA ALA A 94 2.12 -9.80 -3.40
C ALA A 94 1.99 -10.88 -4.47
N GLU A 95 3.07 -11.14 -5.18
CA GLU A 95 3.04 -12.14 -6.24
C GLU A 95 2.76 -13.53 -5.68
N ARG A 96 3.27 -13.83 -4.51
CA ARG A 96 3.12 -15.16 -3.91
C ARG A 96 1.84 -15.33 -3.12
N ASN A 97 1.13 -14.25 -2.86
CA ASN A 97 -0.04 -14.28 -1.98
C ASN A 97 -1.25 -13.58 -2.58
N ARG A 98 -1.35 -13.54 -3.90
CA ARG A 98 -2.40 -12.78 -4.59
C ARG A 98 -3.79 -13.16 -4.11
N GLU A 99 -4.09 -14.44 -4.04
CA GLU A 99 -5.44 -14.87 -3.69
C GLU A 99 -5.79 -14.46 -2.27
N THR A 100 -4.86 -14.64 -1.34
CA THR A 100 -5.09 -14.28 0.05
C THR A 100 -5.30 -12.77 0.21
N ILE A 101 -4.51 -11.99 -0.54
CA ILE A 101 -4.62 -10.53 -0.51
C ILE A 101 -5.98 -10.10 -1.04
N GLU A 102 -6.42 -10.69 -2.15
CA GLU A 102 -7.70 -10.32 -2.74
C GLU A 102 -8.86 -10.77 -1.86
N ASN A 103 -8.73 -11.92 -1.22
CA ASN A 103 -9.76 -12.38 -0.28
C ASN A 103 -9.88 -11.47 0.93
N ALA A 104 -8.81 -10.78 1.29
CA ALA A 104 -8.85 -9.82 2.39
C ALA A 104 -9.51 -8.50 1.99
N GLY A 105 -9.81 -8.31 0.72
CA GLY A 105 -10.42 -7.08 0.22
C GLY A 105 -9.41 -6.05 -0.27
N ALA A 106 -8.13 -6.41 -0.34
CA ALA A 106 -7.10 -5.53 -0.86
C ALA A 106 -6.84 -5.83 -2.34
N ILE A 107 -6.10 -4.96 -2.99
CA ILE A 107 -5.77 -5.09 -4.40
C ILE A 107 -4.32 -5.48 -4.52
N CYS A 108 -4.05 -6.55 -5.25
CA CYS A 108 -2.68 -6.99 -5.49
C CYS A 108 -2.08 -6.16 -6.61
N ALA A 109 -1.00 -5.43 -6.30
CA ALA A 109 -0.36 -4.55 -7.28
C ALA A 109 0.84 -5.19 -7.97
N GLY A 110 1.28 -6.35 -7.48
CA GLY A 110 2.43 -7.02 -8.08
C GLY A 110 3.75 -6.43 -7.61
N LYS A 111 4.84 -6.93 -8.18
CA LYS A 111 6.17 -6.57 -7.69
C LYS A 111 6.85 -5.48 -8.52
N ASP A 112 6.35 -5.19 -9.72
CA ASP A 112 7.01 -4.24 -10.61
C ASP A 112 6.37 -2.87 -10.49
N ILE A 113 7.19 -1.84 -10.43
CA ILE A 113 6.73 -0.49 -10.09
C ILE A 113 5.79 0.09 -11.14
N LYS A 114 6.15 0.02 -12.41
CA LYS A 114 5.32 0.62 -13.45
C LYS A 114 3.94 -0.02 -13.56
N PRO A 115 3.84 -1.35 -13.63
CA PRO A 115 2.50 -1.96 -13.64
C PRO A 115 1.71 -1.67 -12.36
N ALA A 116 2.39 -1.62 -11.20
CA ALA A 116 1.70 -1.31 -9.96
C ALA A 116 1.11 0.09 -10.00
N LEU A 117 1.87 1.07 -10.47
CA LEU A 117 1.35 2.43 -10.61
C LEU A 117 0.20 2.50 -11.59
N GLY A 118 0.24 1.69 -12.64
CA GLY A 118 -0.87 1.62 -13.59
C GLY A 118 -2.15 1.12 -12.94
N ILE A 119 -2.03 0.13 -12.05
CA ILE A 119 -3.19 -0.39 -11.33
C ILE A 119 -3.75 0.69 -10.39
N ILE A 120 -2.87 1.42 -9.71
CA ILE A 120 -3.28 2.50 -8.82
C ILE A 120 -3.97 3.61 -9.60
N ASP A 121 -3.38 4.04 -10.73
CA ASP A 121 -3.97 5.06 -11.59
C ASP A 121 -5.39 4.66 -12.00
N LYS A 122 -5.55 3.43 -12.46
CA LYS A 122 -6.83 2.96 -12.94
C LYS A 122 -7.86 2.92 -11.81
N THR A 123 -7.46 2.45 -10.65
CA THR A 123 -8.37 2.33 -9.51
C THR A 123 -8.83 3.70 -9.04
N LEU A 124 -7.92 4.65 -8.91
CA LEU A 124 -8.26 5.97 -8.42
C LEU A 124 -9.05 6.77 -9.45
N SER A 125 -8.77 6.58 -10.73
CA SER A 125 -9.54 7.25 -11.78
C SER A 125 -10.96 6.74 -11.82
N ALA A 126 -11.17 5.45 -11.60
CA ALA A 126 -12.51 4.88 -11.63
C ALA A 126 -13.35 5.35 -10.45
N ALA A 127 -12.70 5.69 -9.32
CA ALA A 127 -13.40 6.14 -8.12
C ALA A 127 -13.73 7.63 -8.15
N ALA A 128 -13.11 8.38 -9.08
CA ALA A 128 -13.27 9.83 -9.12
C ALA A 128 -14.62 10.26 -9.71
#